data_0fa53dac9746497407db255ea29559be
#
_entry.id   0fa53dac9746497407db255ea29559be
#
_cell.length_a   1.000
_cell.length_b   1.000
_cell.length_c   1.000
_cell.angle_alpha   90.00
_cell.angle_beta   90.00
_cell.angle_gamma   90.00
#
_symmetry.space_group_name_H-M   'P 1'
#
loop_
_entity.id
_entity.type
_entity.pdbx_description
1 polymer ?
#
loop_
_entity_poly.entity_id
_entity_poly.type
_entity_poly.pdbx_seq_one_letter_code
_entity_poly.pdbx_strand_id
1 'polypeptide(L)' 'MIDRIKQRIEQLEHKVEMMKKRQEQLVHEAYTKRHRERDDEMLRLEVKIEEDEKFIKFLKELIEEW' A
#
# COMPACT_ATOMS: atom_id res chain seq x y z
N MET A 1 -16.99 -17.99 0.59
CA MET A 1 -16.77 -16.70 -0.07
C MET A 1 -16.19 -15.63 0.83
N ILE A 2 -16.77 -15.44 2.00
CA ILE A 2 -16.26 -14.46 2.98
C ILE A 2 -14.81 -14.72 3.34
N ASP A 3 -14.43 -15.98 3.52
CA ASP A 3 -13.05 -16.34 3.88
C ASP A 3 -12.04 -15.94 2.81
N ARG A 4 -12.41 -16.06 1.54
CA ARG A 4 -11.54 -15.64 0.44
C ARG A 4 -11.37 -14.12 0.40
N ILE A 5 -12.44 -13.41 0.70
CA ILE A 5 -12.39 -11.94 0.77
C ILE A 5 -11.50 -11.50 1.93
N LYS A 6 -11.62 -12.15 3.09
CA LYS A 6 -10.77 -11.88 4.24
C LYS A 6 -9.30 -12.15 3.93
N GLN A 7 -8.99 -13.27 3.27
CA GLN A 7 -7.62 -13.58 2.85
C GLN A 7 -7.08 -12.52 1.89
N ARG A 8 -7.91 -12.04 0.97
CA ARG A 8 -7.50 -11.00 0.04
C ARG A 8 -7.21 -9.69 0.77
N ILE A 9 -8.03 -9.34 1.76
CA ILE A 9 -7.80 -8.16 2.60
C ILE A 9 -6.45 -8.27 3.32
N GLU A 10 -6.18 -9.42 3.94
CA GLU A 10 -4.91 -9.65 4.62
C GLU A 10 -3.70 -9.52 3.69
N GLN A 11 -3.80 -10.08 2.50
CA GLN A 11 -2.75 -9.97 1.49
C GLN A 11 -2.51 -8.53 1.08
N LEU A 12 -3.58 -7.77 0.85
CA LEU A 12 -3.49 -6.36 0.48
C LEU A 12 -2.94 -5.52 1.62
N GLU A 13 -3.37 -5.77 2.86
CA GLU A 13 -2.85 -5.06 4.02
C GLU A 13 -1.35 -5.30 4.20
N HIS A 14 -0.91 -6.55 4.01
CA HIS A 14 0.51 -6.89 4.06
C HIS A 14 1.29 -6.16 2.97
N LYS A 15 0.75 -6.14 1.76
CA LYS A 15 1.36 -5.46 0.62
C LYS A 15 1.49 -3.96 0.87
N VAL A 16 0.44 -3.33 1.41
CA VAL A 16 0.46 -1.91 1.77
C VAL A 16 1.52 -1.65 2.84
N GLU A 17 1.61 -2.50 3.85
CA GLU A 17 2.62 -2.38 4.89
C GLU A 17 4.03 -2.42 4.32
N MET A 18 4.29 -3.36 3.41
CA MET A 18 5.60 -3.46 2.75
C MET A 18 5.92 -2.24 1.91
N MET A 19 4.93 -1.70 1.21
CA MET A 19 5.10 -0.47 0.44
C MET A 19 5.40 0.74 1.34
N LYS A 20 4.75 0.83 2.50
CA LYS A 20 5.02 1.88 3.48
C LYS A 20 6.43 1.78 4.04
N LYS A 21 6.91 0.57 4.31
CA LYS A 21 8.30 0.33 4.73
C LYS A 21 9.27 0.78 3.67
N ARG A 22 8.96 0.51 2.41
CA ARG A 22 9.80 0.95 1.29
C ARG A 22 9.85 2.48 1.21
N GLN A 23 8.72 3.16 1.45
CA GLN A 23 8.68 4.62 1.49
C GLN A 23 9.59 5.18 2.58
N GLU A 24 9.57 4.58 3.78
CA GLU A 24 10.44 4.99 4.88
C GLU A 24 11.91 4.86 4.51
N GLN A 25 12.29 3.76 3.85
CA GLN A 25 13.66 3.57 3.37
C GLN A 25 14.05 4.64 2.37
N LEU A 26 13.16 4.97 1.44
CA LEU A 26 13.42 5.99 0.43
C LEU A 26 13.58 7.39 1.05
N VAL A 27 12.78 7.71 2.05
CA VAL A 27 12.90 8.96 2.79
C VAL A 27 14.26 9.01 3.49
N HIS A 28 14.69 7.91 4.08
CA HIS A 28 15.98 7.82 4.76
C HIS A 28 17.13 8.01 3.78
N GLU A 29 17.04 7.37 2.60
CA GLU A 29 18.04 7.53 1.54
C GLU A 29 18.07 8.95 0.97
N ALA A 30 16.95 9.69 1.02
CA ALA A 30 16.86 11.06 0.54
C ALA A 30 17.77 12.02 1.30
N TYR A 31 18.12 11.72 2.54
CA TYR A 31 19.08 12.51 3.31
C TYR A 31 20.52 12.29 2.88
N THR A 32 20.80 11.19 2.19
CA THR A 32 22.15 10.82 1.78
C THR A 32 22.42 10.98 0.28
N LYS A 33 21.38 10.87 -0.55
CA LYS A 33 21.52 10.98 -2.02
C LYS A 33 20.27 11.60 -2.65
N ARG A 34 20.46 12.62 -3.50
CA ARG A 34 19.37 13.19 -4.29
C ARG A 34 19.30 12.49 -5.65
N HIS A 35 18.23 11.73 -5.89
CA HIS A 35 17.97 11.10 -7.17
C HIS A 35 16.53 11.34 -7.61
N ARG A 36 16.33 11.79 -8.86
CA ARG A 36 15.01 11.97 -9.46
C ARG A 36 14.22 10.67 -9.52
N GLU A 37 14.91 9.57 -9.76
CA GLU A 37 14.31 8.24 -9.81
C GLU A 37 13.59 7.86 -8.50
N ARG A 38 14.09 8.36 -7.39
CA ARG A 38 13.48 8.13 -6.08
C ARG A 38 12.17 8.88 -5.90
N ASP A 39 12.12 10.11 -6.39
CA ASP A 39 10.90 10.91 -6.31
C ASP A 39 9.79 10.25 -7.12
N ASP A 40 10.10 9.71 -8.29
CA ASP A 40 9.17 8.97 -9.13
C ASP A 40 8.70 7.69 -8.43
N GLU A 41 9.61 6.95 -7.80
CA GLU A 41 9.27 5.75 -7.05
C GLU A 41 8.37 6.08 -5.85
N MET A 42 8.70 7.14 -5.11
CA MET A 42 7.88 7.61 -3.98
C MET A 42 6.47 7.93 -4.43
N LEU A 43 6.33 8.65 -5.53
CA LEU A 43 5.02 9.02 -6.07
C LEU A 43 4.22 7.78 -6.49
N ARG A 44 4.86 6.84 -7.16
CA ARG A 44 4.21 5.57 -7.56
C ARG A 44 3.75 4.77 -6.36
N LEU A 45 4.58 4.68 -5.33
CA LEU A 45 4.23 3.99 -4.09
C LEU A 45 3.04 4.66 -3.41
N GLU A 46 3.04 5.98 -3.34
CA GLU A 46 1.95 6.75 -2.74
C GLU A 46 0.62 6.48 -3.43
N VAL A 47 0.62 6.55 -4.76
CA VAL A 47 -0.58 6.27 -5.57
C VAL A 47 -1.05 4.84 -5.36
N LYS A 48 -0.13 3.88 -5.38
CA LYS A 48 -0.46 2.47 -5.23
C LYS A 48 -1.00 2.15 -3.84
N ILE A 49 -0.42 2.74 -2.81
CA ILE A 49 -0.91 2.60 -1.43
C ILE A 49 -2.34 3.15 -1.33
N GLU A 50 -2.60 4.33 -1.88
CA GLU A 50 -3.95 4.91 -1.90
C GLU A 50 -4.96 4.01 -2.58
N GLU A 51 -4.62 3.50 -3.75
CA GLU A 51 -5.49 2.59 -4.49
C GLU A 51 -5.79 1.32 -3.72
N ASP A 52 -4.76 0.71 -3.15
CA ASP A 52 -4.91 -0.53 -2.38
C ASP A 52 -5.70 -0.27 -1.09
N GLU A 53 -5.50 0.84 -0.42
CA GLU A 53 -6.27 1.19 0.78
C GLU A 53 -7.75 1.39 0.46
N LYS A 54 -8.07 2.04 -0.65
CA LYS A 54 -9.44 2.20 -1.12
C LYS A 54 -10.08 0.85 -1.42
N PHE A 55 -9.33 -0.04 -2.05
CA PHE A 55 -9.81 -1.38 -2.37
C PHE A 55 -10.05 -2.20 -1.11
N ILE A 56 -9.14 -2.11 -0.14
CA ILE A 56 -9.29 -2.77 1.16
C ILE A 56 -10.58 -2.29 1.85
N LYS A 57 -10.79 -0.99 1.86
CA LYS A 57 -12.01 -0.39 2.44
C LYS A 57 -13.27 -0.92 1.76
N PHE A 58 -13.24 -0.99 0.44
CA PHE A 58 -14.35 -1.52 -0.35
C PHE A 58 -14.66 -2.98 0.03
N LEU A 59 -13.63 -3.81 0.14
CA LEU A 59 -13.79 -5.22 0.51
C LEU A 59 -14.32 -5.37 1.94
N LYS A 60 -13.87 -4.55 2.87
CA LYS A 60 -14.36 -4.56 4.25
C LYS A 60 -15.83 -4.17 4.32
N GLU A 61 -16.25 -3.17 3.57
CA GLU A 61 -17.65 -2.77 3.47
C GLU A 61 -18.53 -3.88 2.89
N LEU A 62 -18.03 -4.60 1.90
CA LEU A 62 -18.72 -5.76 1.33
C LEU A 62 -18.98 -6.83 2.38
N ILE A 63 -18.01 -7.11 3.22
CA ILE A 63 -18.15 -8.11 4.29
C ILE A 63 -19.17 -7.65 5.33
N GLU A 64 -19.17 -6.37 5.69
CA GLU A 64 -20.11 -5.80 6.66
C GLU A 64 -21.56 -5.85 6.18
N GLU A 65 -21.78 -5.70 4.87
CA GLU A 65 -23.12 -5.75 4.28
C GLU A 65 -23.64 -7.18 4.12
N TRP A 66 -22.81 -8.16 4.25
CA TRP A 66 -23.18 -9.57 4.16
C TRP A 66 -23.56 -10.13 5.52
#